data_71b81c2801c02a9d0acc1711f5212265
#
_entry.id   71b81c2801c02a9d0acc1711f5212265
#
_cell.length_a   1.000
_cell.length_b   1.000
_cell.length_c   1.000
_cell.angle_alpha   90.00
_cell.angle_beta   90.00
_cell.angle_gamma   90.00
#
_symmetry.space_group_name_H-M   'P 1'
#
loop_
_entity.id
_entity.type
_entity.pdbx_description
1 polymer ?
#
loop_
_entity_poly.entity_id
_entity_poly.type
_entity_poly.pdbx_seq_one_letter_code
_entity_poly.pdbx_strand_id
1 'polypeptide(L)'
;MKRLLLILILTFNFQSWSSADDIRDFEIEGMSIGDSALDYFTLSEIKNKKISSPNKKIKIDRVEFRDNYKDYKDYSDVQLWWFRDDKNYTLVGLSGEIMFDNEIEKCKIKQKEISLELEKSFNLSARKNTTENMHDMTKKSMTYHHIFDLNEGDRILIQCYYMSKQLKDKFPETRDHLKVILVTKKMND
;
A
#
# COMPACT_ATOMS: atom_id res chain seq x y z
N MET A 1 -53.95 -34.96 -17.97
CA MET A 1 -53.20 -33.78 -18.43
C MET A 1 -52.60 -33.13 -17.22
N LYS A 2 -51.29 -33.34 -17.00
CA LYS A 2 -50.56 -32.78 -15.85
C LYS A 2 -49.95 -31.43 -16.28
N ARG A 3 -50.45 -30.35 -15.68
CA ARG A 3 -49.85 -29.00 -15.89
C ARG A 3 -48.55 -28.93 -15.10
N LEU A 4 -47.44 -28.88 -15.85
CA LEU A 4 -46.12 -28.64 -15.30
C LEU A 4 -45.99 -27.10 -15.07
N LEU A 5 -46.02 -26.69 -13.82
CA LEU A 5 -45.82 -25.31 -13.42
C LEU A 5 -44.31 -25.08 -13.37
N LEU A 6 -43.79 -24.44 -14.43
CA LEU A 6 -42.38 -24.04 -14.57
C LEU A 6 -42.20 -22.80 -13.70
N ILE A 7 -41.73 -22.98 -12.46
CA ILE A 7 -41.31 -21.84 -11.61
C ILE A 7 -39.94 -21.37 -12.12
N LEU A 8 -39.98 -20.30 -12.94
CA LEU A 8 -38.79 -19.57 -13.34
C LEU A 8 -38.29 -18.77 -12.12
N ILE A 9 -37.37 -19.35 -11.38
CA ILE A 9 -36.65 -18.62 -10.33
C ILE A 9 -35.71 -17.65 -11.04
N LEU A 10 -36.15 -16.41 -11.22
CA LEU A 10 -35.30 -15.29 -11.54
C LEU A 10 -34.42 -14.99 -10.31
N THR A 11 -33.28 -15.66 -10.24
CA THR A 11 -32.20 -15.21 -9.37
C THR A 11 -31.69 -13.88 -9.95
N PHE A 12 -32.25 -12.78 -9.50
CA PHE A 12 -31.60 -11.48 -9.63
C PHE A 12 -30.30 -11.57 -8.84
N ASN A 13 -29.21 -11.91 -9.53
CA ASN A 13 -27.90 -11.58 -9.08
C ASN A 13 -27.85 -10.04 -9.08
N PHE A 14 -28.17 -9.44 -7.93
CA PHE A 14 -27.72 -8.11 -7.62
C PHE A 14 -26.18 -8.21 -7.52
N GLN A 15 -25.50 -8.17 -8.67
CA GLN A 15 -24.16 -7.66 -8.70
C GLN A 15 -24.28 -6.20 -8.29
N SER A 16 -24.24 -5.95 -6.97
CA SER A 16 -23.87 -4.64 -6.48
C SER A 16 -22.53 -4.35 -7.14
N TRP A 17 -22.51 -3.41 -8.04
CA TRP A 17 -21.28 -2.75 -8.45
C TRP A 17 -20.79 -2.06 -7.20
N SER A 18 -20.00 -2.76 -6.42
CA SER A 18 -19.21 -2.16 -5.34
C SER A 18 -18.23 -1.24 -6.06
N SER A 19 -18.55 0.04 -6.11
CA SER A 19 -17.51 1.03 -6.28
C SER A 19 -16.62 0.83 -5.04
N ALA A 20 -15.39 0.40 -5.23
CA ALA A 20 -14.46 0.29 -4.11
C ALA A 20 -14.04 1.71 -3.73
N ASP A 21 -14.92 2.35 -2.94
CA ASP A 21 -14.70 3.69 -2.42
C ASP A 21 -14.06 3.62 -1.02
N ASP A 22 -13.91 2.39 -0.49
CA ASP A 22 -13.37 2.11 0.83
C ASP A 22 -11.95 1.55 0.74
N ILE A 23 -11.01 2.17 1.43
CA ILE A 23 -9.62 1.70 1.47
C ILE A 23 -9.48 0.27 2.00
N ARG A 24 -10.47 -0.22 2.76
CA ARG A 24 -10.53 -1.57 3.31
C ARG A 24 -10.79 -2.65 2.26
N ASP A 25 -11.22 -2.27 1.06
CA ASP A 25 -11.39 -3.18 -0.08
C ASP A 25 -10.06 -3.53 -0.76
N PHE A 26 -8.96 -2.87 -0.35
CA PHE A 26 -7.63 -3.10 -0.91
C PHE A 26 -6.76 -3.89 0.05
N GLU A 27 -6.01 -4.83 -0.51
CA GLU A 27 -5.14 -5.72 0.24
C GLU A 27 -3.67 -5.62 -0.24
N ILE A 28 -2.75 -5.76 0.70
CA ILE A 28 -1.33 -5.99 0.46
C ILE A 28 -0.95 -7.26 1.21
N GLU A 29 -0.59 -8.33 0.49
CA GLU A 29 -0.28 -9.65 1.04
C GLU A 29 -1.38 -10.21 1.96
N GLY A 30 -2.66 -9.99 1.59
CA GLY A 30 -3.83 -10.43 2.34
C GLY A 30 -4.13 -9.61 3.59
N MET A 31 -3.46 -8.50 3.79
CA MET A 31 -3.70 -7.56 4.89
C MET A 31 -4.46 -6.33 4.39
N SER A 32 -5.41 -5.84 5.17
CA SER A 32 -6.22 -4.64 4.87
C SER A 32 -6.15 -3.58 5.96
N ILE A 33 -6.49 -2.35 5.60
CA ILE A 33 -6.70 -1.29 6.60
C ILE A 33 -7.86 -1.68 7.53
N GLY A 34 -7.65 -1.52 8.81
CA GLY A 34 -8.61 -1.92 9.86
C GLY A 34 -8.35 -3.28 10.49
N ASP A 35 -7.54 -4.13 9.86
CA ASP A 35 -7.10 -5.39 10.46
C ASP A 35 -6.21 -5.15 11.68
N SER A 36 -6.08 -6.14 12.54
CA SER A 36 -5.06 -6.15 13.58
C SER A 36 -3.74 -6.70 13.02
N ALA A 37 -2.63 -5.99 13.22
CA ALA A 37 -1.32 -6.54 12.88
C ALA A 37 -1.03 -7.87 13.62
N LEU A 38 -1.72 -8.13 14.73
CA LEU A 38 -1.59 -9.38 15.50
C LEU A 38 -2.25 -10.59 14.82
N ASP A 39 -3.10 -10.39 13.83
CA ASP A 39 -3.69 -11.48 13.04
C ASP A 39 -2.63 -12.10 12.09
N TYR A 40 -1.58 -11.36 11.79
CA TYR A 40 -0.54 -11.73 10.83
C TYR A 40 0.83 -11.95 11.47
N PHE A 41 1.13 -11.27 12.57
CA PHE A 41 2.43 -11.27 13.23
C PHE A 41 2.30 -11.45 14.73
N THR A 42 3.24 -12.15 15.33
CA THR A 42 3.29 -12.27 16.78
C THR A 42 3.65 -10.94 17.44
N LEU A 43 3.22 -10.74 18.66
CA LEU A 43 3.56 -9.56 19.45
C LEU A 43 5.09 -9.38 19.62
N SER A 44 5.82 -10.49 19.67
CA SER A 44 7.29 -10.47 19.74
C SER A 44 7.92 -9.92 18.47
N GLU A 45 7.47 -10.37 17.29
CA GLU A 45 7.94 -9.88 16.00
C GLU A 45 7.70 -8.38 15.85
N ILE A 46 6.48 -7.93 16.18
CA ILE A 46 6.12 -6.51 16.14
C ILE A 46 7.01 -5.69 17.07
N LYS A 47 7.18 -6.09 18.34
CA LYS A 47 7.97 -5.36 19.33
C LYS A 47 9.45 -5.29 18.96
N ASN A 48 10.02 -6.37 18.42
CA ASN A 48 11.44 -6.44 18.06
C ASN A 48 11.79 -5.56 16.84
N LYS A 49 10.84 -5.32 15.95
CA LYS A 49 11.03 -4.56 14.71
C LYS A 49 10.36 -3.17 14.73
N LYS A 50 9.68 -2.84 15.83
CA LYS A 50 8.95 -1.58 15.99
C LYS A 50 9.86 -0.38 15.86
N ILE A 51 9.43 0.58 15.05
CA ILE A 51 10.06 1.88 14.88
C ILE A 51 9.08 2.95 15.36
N SER A 52 9.46 3.66 16.42
CA SER A 52 8.66 4.77 16.95
C SER A 52 9.29 6.09 16.54
N SER A 53 8.46 7.05 16.12
CA SER A 53 8.95 8.39 15.85
C SER A 53 9.53 9.02 17.14
N PRO A 54 10.73 9.62 17.07
CA PRO A 54 11.28 10.38 18.20
C PRO A 54 10.45 11.63 18.51
N ASN A 55 9.71 12.14 17.55
CA ASN A 55 8.81 13.27 17.75
C ASN A 55 7.55 12.81 18.51
N LYS A 56 7.41 13.27 19.75
CA LYS A 56 6.26 12.91 20.62
C LYS A 56 4.90 13.38 20.10
N LYS A 57 4.88 14.34 19.17
CA LYS A 57 3.63 14.80 18.52
C LYS A 57 3.11 13.77 17.51
N ILE A 58 3.99 12.96 16.93
CA ILE A 58 3.63 11.89 16.01
C ILE A 58 3.22 10.68 16.84
N LYS A 59 1.93 10.38 16.85
CA LYS A 59 1.33 9.28 17.62
C LYS A 59 1.26 7.97 16.84
N ILE A 60 2.04 7.83 15.77
CA ILE A 60 2.04 6.65 14.91
C ILE A 60 3.34 5.87 15.16
N ASP A 61 3.18 4.59 15.38
CA ASP A 61 4.25 3.61 15.39
C ASP A 61 4.18 2.78 14.11
N ARG A 62 5.31 2.22 13.70
CA ARG A 62 5.39 1.37 12.53
C ARG A 62 6.29 0.16 12.76
N VAL A 63 6.09 -0.85 11.94
CA VAL A 63 7.00 -1.98 11.80
C VAL A 63 7.32 -2.17 10.33
N GLU A 64 8.49 -2.70 10.05
CA GLU A 64 8.95 -3.00 8.70
C GLU A 64 9.50 -4.43 8.68
N PHE A 65 8.97 -5.24 7.78
CA PHE A 65 9.38 -6.61 7.52
C PHE A 65 10.02 -6.66 6.14
N ARG A 66 11.35 -6.83 6.11
CA ARG A 66 12.19 -6.78 4.91
C ARG A 66 12.66 -8.16 4.50
N ASP A 67 13.17 -8.24 3.27
CA ASP A 67 13.87 -9.40 2.72
C ASP A 67 13.01 -10.67 2.69
N ASN A 68 11.78 -10.55 2.18
CA ASN A 68 10.82 -11.65 2.07
C ASN A 68 10.61 -12.37 3.42
N TYR A 69 10.45 -11.60 4.48
CA TYR A 69 10.33 -12.10 5.86
C TYR A 69 9.31 -13.23 6.04
N LYS A 70 8.27 -13.24 5.20
CA LYS A 70 7.23 -14.27 5.15
C LYS A 70 6.92 -14.57 3.69
N ASP A 71 7.66 -15.32 2.97
CA ASP A 71 7.37 -15.79 1.60
C ASP A 71 6.24 -15.02 0.87
N TYR A 72 6.32 -13.69 0.92
CA TYR A 72 5.34 -12.81 0.31
C TYR A 72 5.28 -13.04 -1.19
N LYS A 73 4.08 -12.92 -1.76
CA LYS A 73 3.82 -13.29 -3.14
C LYS A 73 4.26 -12.21 -4.12
N ASP A 74 3.90 -10.97 -3.79
CA ASP A 74 3.96 -9.85 -4.71
C ASP A 74 4.97 -8.78 -4.27
N TYR A 75 5.29 -8.72 -2.97
CA TYR A 75 6.17 -7.70 -2.40
C TYR A 75 7.34 -8.33 -1.65
N SER A 76 8.51 -7.71 -1.74
CA SER A 76 9.71 -8.11 -0.97
C SER A 76 9.63 -7.63 0.48
N ASP A 77 9.07 -6.46 0.68
CA ASP A 77 9.01 -5.81 1.97
C ASP A 77 7.61 -5.29 2.23
N VAL A 78 7.16 -5.33 3.50
CA VAL A 78 5.91 -4.71 3.94
C VAL A 78 6.13 -3.82 5.14
N GLN A 79 5.37 -2.73 5.22
CA GLN A 79 5.36 -1.84 6.36
C GLN A 79 3.93 -1.67 6.87
N LEU A 80 3.76 -1.67 8.19
CA LEU A 80 2.49 -1.53 8.87
C LEU A 80 2.56 -0.32 9.79
N TRP A 81 1.46 0.46 9.85
CA TRP A 81 1.33 1.62 10.73
C TRP A 81 0.08 1.52 11.58
N TRP A 82 0.17 1.89 12.87
CA TRP A 82 -0.94 1.98 13.81
C TRP A 82 -0.75 3.15 14.77
N PHE A 83 -1.81 3.57 15.43
CA PHE A 83 -1.70 4.59 16.48
C PHE A 83 -0.98 3.99 17.71
N ARG A 84 -0.04 4.75 18.28
CA ARG A 84 0.84 4.33 19.37
C ARG A 84 0.10 3.76 20.58
N ASP A 85 -1.05 4.33 20.91
CA ASP A 85 -1.83 3.99 22.09
C ASP A 85 -2.86 2.88 21.80
N ASP A 86 -2.96 2.42 20.56
CA ASP A 86 -3.84 1.31 20.16
C ASP A 86 -3.20 -0.04 20.54
N LYS A 87 -3.84 -0.71 21.49
CA LYS A 87 -3.40 -2.02 21.99
C LYS A 87 -3.77 -3.18 21.04
N ASN A 88 -4.68 -2.92 20.12
CA ASN A 88 -5.10 -3.90 19.10
C ASN A 88 -4.20 -3.85 17.87
N TYR A 89 -3.29 -2.87 17.78
CA TYR A 89 -2.43 -2.68 16.61
C TYR A 89 -3.22 -2.58 15.30
N THR A 90 -4.38 -1.89 15.33
CA THR A 90 -5.24 -1.71 14.17
C THR A 90 -4.54 -0.92 13.08
N LEU A 91 -4.47 -1.48 11.88
CA LEU A 91 -3.77 -0.90 10.75
C LEU A 91 -4.49 0.38 10.26
N VAL A 92 -3.77 1.48 10.28
CA VAL A 92 -4.20 2.78 9.70
C VAL A 92 -3.38 3.16 8.49
N GLY A 93 -2.31 2.43 8.24
CA GLY A 93 -1.48 2.50 7.06
C GLY A 93 -0.81 1.15 6.79
N LEU A 94 -0.61 0.86 5.51
CA LEU A 94 -0.02 -0.39 5.03
C LEU A 94 0.74 -0.11 3.74
N SER A 95 1.93 -0.69 3.55
CA SER A 95 2.60 -0.65 2.26
C SER A 95 3.34 -1.92 1.92
N GLY A 96 3.46 -2.17 0.62
CA GLY A 96 4.33 -3.17 0.04
C GLY A 96 5.39 -2.54 -0.86
N GLU A 97 6.57 -3.11 -0.91
CA GLU A 97 7.69 -2.65 -1.74
C GLU A 97 8.19 -3.74 -2.70
N ILE A 98 8.50 -3.34 -3.93
CA ILE A 98 9.10 -4.20 -4.96
C ILE A 98 10.43 -3.56 -5.37
N MET A 99 11.52 -4.32 -5.27
CA MET A 99 12.86 -3.85 -5.62
C MET A 99 13.12 -3.96 -7.12
N PHE A 100 13.72 -2.92 -7.70
CA PHE A 100 14.08 -2.84 -9.12
C PHE A 100 15.57 -2.62 -9.38
N ASP A 101 16.39 -2.72 -8.33
CA ASP A 101 17.83 -2.47 -8.37
C ASP A 101 18.18 -1.12 -9.02
N ASN A 102 18.63 -1.10 -10.28
CA ASN A 102 18.98 0.11 -11.02
C ASN A 102 18.06 0.33 -12.23
N GLU A 103 16.85 -0.24 -12.22
CA GLU A 103 15.96 -0.28 -13.37
C GLU A 103 14.70 0.58 -13.16
N ILE A 104 14.90 1.88 -12.94
CA ILE A 104 13.78 2.81 -12.68
C ILE A 104 12.69 2.78 -13.77
N GLU A 105 13.04 2.50 -15.02
CA GLU A 105 12.03 2.41 -16.08
C GLU A 105 11.13 1.18 -15.92
N LYS A 106 11.65 0.06 -15.41
CA LYS A 106 10.81 -1.10 -15.06
C LYS A 106 9.87 -0.77 -13.89
N CYS A 107 10.36 -0.01 -12.90
CA CYS A 107 9.51 0.49 -11.82
C CYS A 107 8.34 1.31 -12.36
N LYS A 108 8.60 2.26 -13.25
CA LYS A 108 7.55 3.11 -13.86
C LYS A 108 6.55 2.30 -14.70
N ILE A 109 7.02 1.27 -15.41
CA ILE A 109 6.14 0.36 -16.15
C ILE A 109 5.21 -0.34 -15.16
N LYS A 110 5.76 -0.92 -14.08
CA LYS A 110 4.95 -1.60 -13.06
C LYS A 110 4.00 -0.66 -12.33
N GLN A 111 4.43 0.57 -12.02
CA GLN A 111 3.59 1.63 -11.48
C GLN A 111 2.36 1.89 -12.37
N LYS A 112 2.60 2.01 -13.66
CA LYS A 112 1.53 2.24 -14.65
C LYS A 112 0.57 1.04 -14.75
N GLU A 113 1.10 -0.20 -14.73
CA GLU A 113 0.27 -1.42 -14.74
C GLU A 113 -0.69 -1.44 -13.56
N ILE A 114 -0.18 -1.27 -12.33
CA ILE A 114 -0.99 -1.25 -11.12
C ILE A 114 -2.02 -0.11 -11.17
N SER A 115 -1.62 1.09 -11.64
CA SER A 115 -2.53 2.22 -11.76
C SER A 115 -3.69 1.93 -12.71
N LEU A 116 -3.41 1.35 -13.88
CA LEU A 116 -4.44 0.98 -14.86
C LEU A 116 -5.38 -0.12 -14.33
N GLU A 117 -4.84 -1.05 -13.53
CA GLU A 117 -5.64 -2.08 -12.89
C GLU A 117 -6.61 -1.47 -11.86
N LEU A 118 -6.13 -0.55 -11.01
CA LEU A 118 -6.97 0.19 -10.08
C LEU A 118 -8.04 1.02 -10.79
N GLU A 119 -7.68 1.76 -11.84
CA GLU A 119 -8.62 2.54 -12.63
C GLU A 119 -9.73 1.67 -13.24
N LYS A 120 -9.37 0.51 -13.76
CA LYS A 120 -10.30 -0.41 -14.40
C LYS A 120 -11.19 -1.17 -13.40
N SER A 121 -10.59 -1.69 -12.33
CA SER A 121 -11.28 -2.60 -11.40
C SER A 121 -12.16 -1.85 -10.41
N PHE A 122 -11.78 -0.63 -10.05
CA PHE A 122 -12.43 0.15 -9.00
C PHE A 122 -13.02 1.49 -9.47
N ASN A 123 -12.99 1.73 -10.79
CA ASN A 123 -13.45 2.99 -11.38
C ASN A 123 -12.81 4.24 -10.75
N LEU A 124 -11.59 4.09 -10.28
CA LEU A 124 -10.80 5.17 -9.70
C LEU A 124 -10.08 5.93 -10.82
N SER A 125 -9.87 7.22 -10.63
CA SER A 125 -9.03 8.02 -11.52
C SER A 125 -7.83 8.53 -10.75
N ALA A 126 -6.64 8.31 -11.28
CA ALA A 126 -5.44 8.88 -10.68
C ALA A 126 -5.57 10.42 -10.66
N ARG A 127 -5.66 10.98 -9.45
CA ARG A 127 -5.83 12.41 -9.27
C ARG A 127 -4.62 13.19 -9.73
N LYS A 128 -3.41 12.64 -9.54
CA LYS A 128 -2.18 13.38 -9.74
C LYS A 128 -1.00 12.48 -10.06
N ASN A 129 -0.41 12.75 -11.21
CA ASN A 129 0.92 12.24 -11.54
C ASN A 129 1.93 13.34 -11.23
N THR A 130 2.75 13.19 -10.21
CA THR A 130 3.77 14.16 -9.82
C THR A 130 5.15 13.56 -9.74
N THR A 131 6.13 14.40 -9.91
CA THR A 131 7.54 14.06 -9.73
C THR A 131 8.12 15.03 -8.72
N GLU A 132 8.78 14.52 -7.70
CA GLU A 132 9.38 15.32 -6.64
C GLU A 132 10.83 14.92 -6.41
N ASN A 133 11.67 15.91 -6.07
CA ASN A 133 13.01 15.63 -5.58
C ASN A 133 12.92 15.08 -4.16
N MET A 134 13.59 13.97 -3.90
CA MET A 134 13.72 13.47 -2.55
C MET A 134 14.60 14.40 -1.71
N HIS A 135 14.22 14.57 -0.44
CA HIS A 135 15.05 15.29 0.53
C HIS A 135 16.20 14.42 1.06
N ASP A 136 16.93 13.77 0.15
CA ASP A 136 18.13 13.04 0.51
C ASP A 136 19.37 13.96 0.50
N MET A 137 20.49 13.43 1.00
CA MET A 137 21.76 14.17 1.07
C MET A 137 22.32 14.58 -0.30
N THR A 138 21.89 13.91 -1.36
CA THR A 138 22.38 14.17 -2.73
C THR A 138 21.53 15.17 -3.46
N LYS A 139 20.27 15.33 -3.07
CA LYS A 139 19.23 16.13 -3.75
C LYS A 139 19.04 15.75 -5.23
N LYS A 140 19.42 14.51 -5.59
CA LYS A 140 19.36 13.99 -6.98
C LYS A 140 18.45 12.78 -7.11
N SER A 141 18.02 12.19 -6.00
CA SER A 141 17.04 11.13 -6.03
C SER A 141 15.65 11.70 -6.28
N MET A 142 14.80 10.93 -6.94
CA MET A 142 13.48 11.37 -7.41
C MET A 142 12.40 10.38 -6.96
N THR A 143 11.22 10.88 -6.71
CA THR A 143 10.03 10.06 -6.51
C THR A 143 8.98 10.42 -7.55
N TYR A 144 8.44 9.40 -8.20
CA TYR A 144 7.36 9.51 -9.18
C TYR A 144 6.08 8.98 -8.52
N HIS A 145 5.03 9.80 -8.47
CA HIS A 145 3.80 9.49 -7.74
C HIS A 145 2.62 9.33 -8.69
N HIS A 146 1.83 8.28 -8.46
CA HIS A 146 0.44 8.18 -8.88
C HIS A 146 -0.41 8.14 -7.61
N ILE A 147 -1.36 9.06 -7.46
CA ILE A 147 -2.14 9.23 -6.25
C ILE A 147 -3.62 9.05 -6.58
N PHE A 148 -4.29 8.19 -5.84
CA PHE A 148 -5.73 7.98 -5.89
C PHE A 148 -6.31 8.46 -4.56
N ASP A 149 -7.21 9.45 -4.61
CA ASP A 149 -7.97 9.87 -3.44
C ASP A 149 -9.29 9.10 -3.41
N LEU A 150 -9.61 8.54 -2.27
CA LEU A 150 -10.85 7.83 -1.99
C LEU A 150 -11.85 8.76 -1.29
N ASN A 151 -13.13 8.36 -1.26
CA ASN A 151 -14.23 9.23 -0.85
C ASN A 151 -14.10 9.83 0.55
N GLU A 152 -13.56 9.10 1.50
CA GLU A 152 -13.41 9.57 2.89
C GLU A 152 -12.12 10.38 3.13
N GLY A 153 -11.33 10.62 2.08
CA GLY A 153 -10.03 11.28 2.16
C GLY A 153 -8.88 10.33 2.46
N ASP A 154 -9.14 9.04 2.42
CA ASP A 154 -8.13 8.00 2.40
C ASP A 154 -7.42 8.02 1.04
N ARG A 155 -6.23 7.41 0.95
CA ARG A 155 -5.41 7.47 -0.26
C ARG A 155 -4.74 6.15 -0.57
N ILE A 156 -4.61 5.89 -1.88
CA ILE A 156 -3.69 4.92 -2.42
C ILE A 156 -2.59 5.69 -3.14
N LEU A 157 -1.33 5.43 -2.78
CA LEU A 157 -0.17 6.01 -3.45
C LEU A 157 0.65 4.89 -4.08
N ILE A 158 0.98 5.04 -5.35
CA ILE A 158 1.90 4.16 -6.06
C ILE A 158 3.11 5.01 -6.43
N GLN A 159 4.25 4.70 -5.83
CA GLN A 159 5.43 5.54 -5.88
C GLN A 159 6.63 4.76 -6.42
N CYS A 160 7.30 5.29 -7.45
CA CYS A 160 8.60 4.82 -7.86
C CYS A 160 9.69 5.72 -7.31
N TYR A 161 10.64 5.12 -6.63
CA TYR A 161 11.80 5.79 -6.07
C TYR A 161 13.03 5.53 -6.94
N TYR A 162 13.55 6.59 -7.54
CA TYR A 162 14.87 6.59 -8.17
C TYR A 162 15.91 7.04 -7.14
N MET A 163 16.84 6.17 -6.84
CA MET A 163 17.96 6.46 -5.94
C MET A 163 19.18 6.89 -6.76
N SER A 164 19.69 8.08 -6.49
CA SER A 164 20.83 8.60 -7.23
C SER A 164 22.06 7.71 -7.10
N LYS A 165 22.90 7.67 -8.15
CA LYS A 165 24.14 6.90 -8.11
C LYS A 165 25.00 7.27 -6.89
N GLN A 166 25.10 8.55 -6.57
CA GLN A 166 25.88 9.03 -5.42
C GLN A 166 25.34 8.47 -4.09
N LEU A 167 24.02 8.29 -3.97
CA LEU A 167 23.41 7.69 -2.78
C LEU A 167 23.71 6.19 -2.72
N LYS A 168 23.57 5.48 -3.83
CA LYS A 168 23.89 4.05 -3.97
C LYS A 168 25.38 3.76 -3.72
N ASP A 169 26.27 4.59 -4.21
CA ASP A 169 27.72 4.45 -3.96
C ASP A 169 28.06 4.56 -2.46
N LYS A 170 27.29 5.38 -1.72
CA LYS A 170 27.49 5.56 -0.27
C LYS A 170 26.76 4.52 0.57
N PHE A 171 25.60 4.04 0.10
CA PHE A 171 24.74 3.07 0.76
C PHE A 171 24.36 1.98 -0.25
N PRO A 172 25.20 0.94 -0.42
CA PRO A 172 25.03 -0.08 -1.48
C PRO A 172 23.73 -0.89 -1.38
N GLU A 173 23.11 -0.93 -0.21
CA GLU A 173 21.80 -1.57 0.02
C GLU A 173 20.63 -0.76 -0.57
N THR A 174 20.86 0.51 -0.92
CA THR A 174 19.82 1.40 -1.46
C THR A 174 19.54 1.06 -2.92
N ARG A 175 18.28 0.79 -3.22
CA ARG A 175 17.82 0.35 -4.55
C ARG A 175 16.68 1.22 -5.05
N ASP A 176 16.52 1.27 -6.38
CA ASP A 176 15.29 1.77 -6.96
C ASP A 176 14.17 0.78 -6.59
N HIS A 177 13.02 1.29 -6.20
CA HIS A 177 11.91 0.46 -5.77
C HIS A 177 10.56 1.11 -6.06
N LEU A 178 9.55 0.27 -6.17
CA LEU A 178 8.16 0.66 -6.17
C LEU A 178 7.59 0.47 -4.77
N LYS A 179 6.79 1.41 -4.31
CA LYS A 179 6.05 1.31 -3.08
C LYS A 179 4.56 1.58 -3.34
N VAL A 180 3.72 0.63 -3.00
CA VAL A 180 2.26 0.80 -2.94
C VAL A 180 1.89 1.08 -1.50
N ILE A 181 1.15 2.15 -1.25
CA ILE A 181 0.81 2.60 0.10
C ILE A 181 -0.70 2.81 0.20
N LEU A 182 -1.31 2.18 1.17
CA LEU A 182 -2.67 2.43 1.62
C LEU A 182 -2.59 3.26 2.89
N VAL A 183 -3.24 4.41 2.95
CA VAL A 183 -3.19 5.30 4.11
C VAL A 183 -4.52 5.96 4.38
N THR A 184 -4.96 5.87 5.64
CA THR A 184 -6.19 6.55 6.06
C THR A 184 -5.98 8.06 6.21
N LYS A 185 -7.04 8.84 6.03
CA LYS A 185 -7.06 10.27 6.32
C LYS A 185 -6.56 10.57 7.74
N LYS A 186 -6.94 9.74 8.71
CA LYS A 186 -6.54 9.89 10.11
C LYS A 186 -5.02 9.86 10.34
N MET A 187 -4.27 9.30 9.40
CA MET A 187 -2.81 9.25 9.47
C MET A 187 -2.18 10.56 8.93
N ASN A 188 -2.94 11.35 8.15
CA ASN A 188 -2.47 12.58 7.53
C ASN A 188 -2.83 13.83 8.35
N ASP A 189 -3.74 13.71 9.33
CA ASP A 189 -4.17 14.77 10.27
C ASP A 189 -3.25 14.79 11.52
#